data_c883a59cada173405131a51724ae8af3
#
_entry.id   c883a59cada173405131a51724ae8af3
#
_cell.length_a   1.000
_cell.length_b   1.000
_cell.length_c   1.000
_cell.angle_alpha   90.00
_cell.angle_beta   90.00
_cell.angle_gamma   90.00
#
_symmetry.space_group_name_H-M   'P 1'
#
loop_
_entity.id
_entity.type
_entity.pdbx_description
1 polymer ?
#
loop_
_entity_poly.entity_id
_entity_poly.type
_entity_poly.pdbx_seq_one_letter_code
_entity_poly.pdbx_strand_id
1 'polypeptide(L)'
;MDCNYFGECGACKVYDGGYEAQLNEKITLNQERFKNFYSDNITVFKSPDAHYRSRSEFKIWHDGDELRYAMNHAKHNGVVFVEACPQVNIYIAELMPKLLLAIKNKAIGFKLFGADFLSSSRGEIVVSLLYHRRLDEEWKELATQIAKDLGIYIIGRSRKQKIVIGQDYITENLTIN
;
A
#
# COMPACT_ATOMS: atom_id res chain seq x y z
N MET A 1 -12.17 -0.12 -12.45
CA MET A 1 -11.65 -0.68 -11.17
C MET A 1 -12.82 -0.82 -10.22
N ASP A 2 -13.13 -2.04 -9.78
CA ASP A 2 -14.20 -2.31 -8.82
C ASP A 2 -13.61 -2.47 -7.42
N CYS A 3 -14.13 -1.73 -6.44
CA CYS A 3 -13.67 -1.75 -5.08
C CYS A 3 -14.86 -1.87 -4.11
N ASN A 4 -14.95 -2.98 -3.40
CA ASN A 4 -16.03 -3.26 -2.44
C ASN A 4 -16.06 -2.29 -1.25
N TYR A 5 -14.97 -1.55 -1.03
CA TYR A 5 -14.82 -0.64 0.11
C TYR A 5 -14.98 0.84 -0.29
N PHE A 6 -15.34 1.11 -1.56
CA PHE A 6 -15.51 2.48 -2.02
C PHE A 6 -16.68 3.18 -1.30
N GLY A 7 -16.44 4.42 -0.88
CA GLY A 7 -17.40 5.19 -0.10
C GLY A 7 -17.32 4.99 1.42
N GLU A 8 -16.73 3.88 1.87
CA GLU A 8 -16.43 3.61 3.28
C GLU A 8 -14.95 3.83 3.59
N CYS A 9 -14.05 3.27 2.77
CA CYS A 9 -12.60 3.47 2.90
C CYS A 9 -12.23 4.91 2.52
N GLY A 10 -11.53 5.62 3.42
CA GLY A 10 -11.13 7.00 3.23
C GLY A 10 -9.94 7.23 2.29
N ALA A 11 -9.38 6.18 1.68
CA ALA A 11 -8.24 6.31 0.79
C ALA A 11 -8.59 6.85 -0.60
N CYS A 12 -9.80 6.58 -1.10
CA CYS A 12 -10.27 6.96 -2.43
C CYS A 12 -11.38 8.00 -2.34
N LYS A 13 -11.21 9.14 -3.00
CA LYS A 13 -12.17 10.25 -2.93
C LYS A 13 -13.05 10.38 -4.15
N VAL A 14 -12.57 9.95 -5.32
CA VAL A 14 -13.29 10.10 -6.60
C VAL A 14 -13.28 8.77 -7.33
N TYR A 15 -14.45 8.19 -7.51
CA TYR A 15 -14.59 6.90 -8.20
C TYR A 15 -15.84 6.82 -9.09
N ASP A 16 -16.80 7.74 -8.93
CA ASP A 16 -18.05 7.72 -9.67
C ASP A 16 -17.81 7.75 -11.19
N GLY A 17 -18.48 6.85 -11.91
CA GLY A 17 -18.37 6.75 -13.36
C GLY A 17 -17.16 6.01 -13.92
N GLY A 18 -16.29 5.45 -13.06
CA GLY A 18 -15.12 4.66 -13.47
C GLY A 18 -13.94 5.49 -13.99
N TYR A 19 -12.95 4.80 -14.57
CA TYR A 19 -11.68 5.40 -14.98
C TYR A 19 -11.83 6.49 -16.03
N GLU A 20 -12.61 6.26 -17.08
CA GLU A 20 -12.78 7.23 -18.18
C GLU A 20 -13.50 8.50 -17.71
N ALA A 21 -14.51 8.39 -16.83
CA ALA A 21 -15.19 9.55 -16.27
C ALA A 21 -14.23 10.38 -15.40
N GLN A 22 -13.44 9.76 -14.54
CA GLN A 22 -12.40 10.43 -13.74
C GLN A 22 -11.36 11.12 -14.62
N LEU A 23 -10.95 10.46 -15.71
CA LEU A 23 -9.97 11.01 -16.64
C LEU A 23 -10.51 12.25 -17.33
N ASN A 24 -11.73 12.20 -17.85
CA ASN A 24 -12.41 13.32 -18.51
C ASN A 24 -12.61 14.50 -17.54
N GLU A 25 -13.01 14.25 -16.31
CA GLU A 25 -13.11 15.30 -15.28
C GLU A 25 -11.74 15.98 -15.04
N LYS A 26 -10.67 15.19 -14.90
CA LYS A 26 -9.30 15.72 -14.72
C LYS A 26 -8.83 16.54 -15.92
N ILE A 27 -9.13 16.10 -17.14
CA ILE A 27 -8.79 16.82 -18.36
C ILE A 27 -9.51 18.17 -18.36
N THR A 28 -10.82 18.17 -18.19
CA THR A 28 -11.65 19.40 -18.16
C THR A 28 -11.16 20.38 -17.10
N LEU A 29 -10.91 19.88 -15.88
CA LEU A 29 -10.43 20.71 -14.79
C LEU A 29 -9.06 21.34 -15.08
N ASN A 30 -8.14 20.60 -15.71
CA ASN A 30 -6.82 21.12 -16.05
C ASN A 30 -6.89 22.08 -17.25
N GLN A 31 -7.71 21.81 -18.27
CA GLN A 31 -7.93 22.73 -19.37
C GLN A 31 -8.45 24.08 -18.84
N GLU A 32 -9.43 24.07 -17.93
CA GLU A 32 -9.96 25.30 -17.33
C GLU A 32 -8.92 26.03 -16.48
N ARG A 33 -8.10 25.32 -15.70
CA ARG A 33 -7.03 25.91 -14.87
C ARG A 33 -5.94 26.59 -15.69
N PHE A 34 -5.61 26.02 -16.83
CA PHE A 34 -4.49 26.51 -17.66
C PHE A 34 -4.92 27.35 -18.86
N LYS A 35 -6.22 27.58 -19.09
CA LYS A 35 -6.76 28.28 -20.26
C LYS A 35 -6.12 29.63 -20.57
N ASN A 36 -5.63 30.35 -19.56
CA ASN A 36 -5.00 31.66 -19.73
C ASN A 36 -3.51 31.55 -20.15
N PHE A 37 -2.92 30.37 -20.10
CA PHE A 37 -1.50 30.12 -20.38
C PHE A 37 -1.30 29.10 -21.49
N TYR A 38 -2.29 28.22 -21.68
CA TYR A 38 -2.21 27.12 -22.64
C TYR A 38 -3.60 26.85 -23.22
N SER A 39 -3.74 27.06 -24.53
CA SER A 39 -5.01 26.92 -25.25
C SER A 39 -5.14 25.64 -26.06
N ASP A 40 -4.02 24.90 -26.24
CA ASP A 40 -4.01 23.66 -27.01
C ASP A 40 -4.60 22.49 -26.23
N ASN A 41 -4.87 21.40 -26.94
CA ASN A 41 -5.33 20.17 -26.30
C ASN A 41 -4.25 19.56 -25.42
N ILE A 42 -4.61 19.21 -24.18
CA ILE A 42 -3.71 18.54 -23.25
C ILE A 42 -3.47 17.11 -23.74
N THR A 43 -2.22 16.74 -23.93
CA THR A 43 -1.85 15.36 -24.26
C THR A 43 -2.05 14.47 -23.03
N VAL A 44 -2.77 13.36 -23.20
CA VAL A 44 -3.14 12.45 -22.13
C VAL A 44 -2.40 11.12 -22.27
N PHE A 45 -1.64 10.77 -21.25
CA PHE A 45 -1.02 9.45 -21.13
C PHE A 45 -1.83 8.63 -20.13
N LYS A 46 -2.57 7.64 -20.63
CA LYS A 46 -3.41 6.78 -19.78
C LYS A 46 -2.55 5.83 -18.95
N SER A 47 -2.88 5.70 -17.68
CA SER A 47 -2.39 4.63 -16.81
C SER A 47 -3.34 3.42 -16.86
N PRO A 48 -2.94 2.23 -16.36
CA PRO A 48 -3.89 1.18 -16.03
C PRO A 48 -4.96 1.70 -15.07
N ASP A 49 -6.17 1.18 -15.17
CA ASP A 49 -7.30 1.55 -14.32
C ASP A 49 -7.27 0.88 -12.93
N ALA A 50 -6.44 -0.16 -12.77
CA ALA A 50 -6.17 -0.88 -11.52
C ALA A 50 -4.68 -1.19 -11.40
N HIS A 51 -4.24 -1.61 -10.20
CA HIS A 51 -2.89 -2.10 -9.92
C HIS A 51 -1.74 -1.15 -10.29
N TYR A 52 -1.98 0.16 -10.23
CA TYR A 52 -1.01 1.19 -10.63
C TYR A 52 -0.20 1.78 -9.48
N ARG A 53 -0.57 1.51 -8.22
CA ARG A 53 0.06 2.11 -7.04
C ARG A 53 1.17 1.22 -6.48
N SER A 54 2.40 1.66 -6.57
CA SER A 54 3.58 0.93 -6.08
C SER A 54 3.89 1.15 -4.59
N ARG A 55 3.20 2.09 -3.93
CA ARG A 55 3.31 2.32 -2.47
C ARG A 55 1.95 2.37 -1.82
N SER A 56 1.82 1.70 -0.67
CA SER A 56 0.60 1.71 0.14
C SER A 56 0.90 1.53 1.61
N GLU A 57 0.07 2.11 2.46
CA GLU A 57 0.18 2.08 3.91
C GLU A 57 -1.15 1.59 4.48
N PHE A 58 -1.11 0.51 5.26
CA PHE A 58 -2.29 -0.05 5.93
C PHE A 58 -2.07 -0.09 7.43
N LYS A 59 -3.10 0.20 8.19
CA LYS A 59 -3.13 -0.14 9.61
C LYS A 59 -3.22 -1.65 9.75
N ILE A 60 -2.61 -2.18 10.81
CA ILE A 60 -2.85 -3.54 11.27
C ILE A 60 -3.73 -3.45 12.52
N TRP A 61 -4.90 -4.04 12.41
CA TRP A 61 -5.88 -4.11 13.48
C TRP A 61 -5.85 -5.49 14.14
N HIS A 62 -5.86 -5.48 15.47
CA HIS A 62 -5.96 -6.70 16.27
C HIS A 62 -7.44 -6.94 16.60
N ASP A 63 -8.04 -7.98 16.02
CA ASP A 63 -9.42 -8.38 16.20
C ASP A 63 -9.44 -9.75 16.92
N GLY A 64 -9.33 -9.73 18.25
CA GLY A 64 -9.03 -10.93 19.02
C GLY A 64 -7.66 -11.51 18.66
N ASP A 65 -7.65 -12.75 18.22
CA ASP A 65 -6.44 -13.47 17.76
C ASP A 65 -6.12 -13.23 16.27
N GLU A 66 -6.98 -12.50 15.57
CA GLU A 66 -6.81 -12.22 14.14
C GLU A 66 -6.09 -10.88 13.93
N LEU A 67 -5.27 -10.83 12.87
CA LEU A 67 -4.70 -9.60 12.35
C LEU A 67 -5.40 -9.25 11.03
N ARG A 68 -5.82 -8.00 10.90
CA ARG A 68 -6.53 -7.52 9.70
C ARG A 68 -5.94 -6.21 9.21
N TYR A 69 -5.86 -6.04 7.90
CA TYR A 69 -5.61 -4.71 7.34
C TYR A 69 -6.81 -3.81 7.57
N ALA A 70 -6.54 -2.56 7.91
CA ALA A 70 -7.57 -1.57 8.13
C ALA A 70 -7.18 -0.21 7.54
N MET A 71 -8.18 0.53 7.09
CA MET A 71 -8.07 1.91 6.63
C MET A 71 -8.99 2.80 7.45
N ASN A 72 -8.69 4.10 7.53
CA ASN A 72 -9.63 5.03 8.15
C ASN A 72 -10.95 5.04 7.38
N HIS A 73 -12.07 5.12 8.09
CA HIS A 73 -13.37 5.32 7.47
C HIS A 73 -13.48 6.74 6.87
N ALA A 74 -14.13 6.86 5.71
CA ALA A 74 -14.24 8.12 4.96
C ALA A 74 -15.07 9.20 5.67
N LYS A 75 -16.11 8.80 6.43
CA LYS A 75 -17.17 9.69 6.92
C LYS A 75 -17.22 9.88 8.45
N HIS A 76 -16.60 8.97 9.21
CA HIS A 76 -16.65 9.01 10.68
C HIS A 76 -15.36 8.48 11.31
N ASN A 77 -15.24 8.65 12.62
CA ASN A 77 -14.15 8.04 13.38
C ASN A 77 -14.35 6.52 13.43
N GLY A 78 -13.42 5.78 12.83
CA GLY A 78 -13.48 4.34 12.75
C GLY A 78 -12.55 3.80 11.66
N VAL A 79 -12.59 2.49 11.48
CA VAL A 79 -11.80 1.79 10.47
C VAL A 79 -12.69 0.93 9.59
N VAL A 80 -12.24 0.72 8.37
CA VAL A 80 -12.79 -0.25 7.40
C VAL A 80 -11.75 -1.35 7.26
N PHE A 81 -12.15 -2.59 7.48
CA PHE A 81 -11.29 -3.73 7.21
C PHE A 81 -11.21 -3.97 5.70
N VAL A 82 -9.99 -4.11 5.20
CA VAL A 82 -9.74 -4.29 3.77
C VAL A 82 -8.94 -5.57 3.55
N GLU A 83 -9.51 -6.49 2.80
CA GLU A 83 -8.84 -7.74 2.43
C GLU A 83 -8.07 -7.61 1.12
N ALA A 84 -8.51 -6.70 0.25
CA ALA A 84 -7.88 -6.40 -1.02
C ALA A 84 -8.00 -4.91 -1.35
N CYS A 85 -7.04 -4.39 -2.09
CA CYS A 85 -7.07 -3.03 -2.60
C CYS A 85 -6.71 -3.05 -4.09
N PRO A 86 -7.66 -2.79 -5.00
CA PRO A 86 -7.40 -2.84 -6.44
C PRO A 86 -6.49 -1.71 -6.95
N GLN A 87 -6.17 -0.72 -6.13
CA GLN A 87 -5.21 0.33 -6.52
C GLN A 87 -3.76 -0.13 -6.41
N VAL A 88 -3.42 -0.96 -5.40
CA VAL A 88 -2.04 -1.39 -5.20
C VAL A 88 -1.59 -2.28 -6.35
N ASN A 89 -0.30 -2.23 -6.70
CA ASN A 89 0.19 -3.07 -7.78
C ASN A 89 0.00 -4.56 -7.44
N ILE A 90 0.03 -5.39 -8.47
CA ILE A 90 -0.32 -6.82 -8.33
C ILE A 90 0.55 -7.54 -7.32
N TYR A 91 1.83 -7.21 -7.23
CA TYR A 91 2.76 -7.85 -6.30
C TYR A 91 2.43 -7.54 -4.84
N ILE A 92 2.01 -6.29 -4.54
CA ILE A 92 1.51 -5.93 -3.21
C ILE A 92 0.19 -6.65 -2.92
N ALA A 93 -0.75 -6.66 -3.88
CA ALA A 93 -2.04 -7.32 -3.73
C ALA A 93 -1.89 -8.82 -3.40
N GLU A 94 -1.00 -9.52 -4.09
CA GLU A 94 -0.69 -10.93 -3.85
C GLU A 94 0.05 -11.18 -2.52
N LEU A 95 0.88 -10.23 -2.09
CA LEU A 95 1.63 -10.34 -0.84
C LEU A 95 0.75 -10.10 0.39
N MET A 96 -0.23 -9.20 0.32
CA MET A 96 -1.05 -8.82 1.48
C MET A 96 -1.59 -10.02 2.28
N PRO A 97 -2.33 -10.99 1.68
CA PRO A 97 -2.82 -12.13 2.44
C PRO A 97 -1.70 -13.07 2.92
N LYS A 98 -0.64 -13.25 2.13
CA LYS A 98 0.50 -14.10 2.49
C LYS A 98 1.25 -13.56 3.70
N LEU A 99 1.42 -12.24 3.77
CA LEU A 99 2.08 -11.58 4.90
C LEU A 99 1.27 -11.76 6.20
N LEU A 100 -0.04 -11.51 6.19
CA LEU A 100 -0.89 -11.73 7.37
C LEU A 100 -0.81 -13.18 7.83
N LEU A 101 -0.87 -14.15 6.92
CA LEU A 101 -0.73 -15.56 7.26
C LEU A 101 0.64 -15.88 7.87
N ALA A 102 1.70 -15.31 7.33
CA ALA A 102 3.07 -15.55 7.80
C ALA A 102 3.33 -14.98 9.21
N ILE A 103 2.64 -13.89 9.61
CA ILE A 103 2.80 -13.24 10.92
C ILE A 103 1.75 -13.69 11.95
N LYS A 104 0.67 -14.34 11.51
CA LYS A 104 -0.42 -14.81 12.38
C LYS A 104 0.12 -15.72 13.47
N ASN A 105 -0.34 -15.52 14.72
CA ASN A 105 0.02 -16.31 15.90
C ASN A 105 1.53 -16.39 16.20
N LYS A 106 2.32 -15.44 15.70
CA LYS A 106 3.76 -15.34 15.99
C LYS A 106 4.07 -14.07 16.76
N ALA A 107 5.17 -14.09 17.52
CA ALA A 107 5.63 -12.95 18.31
C ALA A 107 5.88 -11.69 17.46
N ILE A 108 6.17 -11.83 16.16
CA ILE A 108 6.32 -10.73 15.23
C ILE A 108 5.03 -9.91 15.05
N GLY A 109 3.85 -10.50 15.22
CA GLY A 109 2.55 -9.80 15.18
C GLY A 109 2.26 -8.96 16.41
N PHE A 110 2.94 -9.19 17.54
CA PHE A 110 2.64 -8.52 18.80
C PHE A 110 2.91 -7.02 18.75
N LYS A 111 1.88 -6.20 19.04
CA LYS A 111 1.91 -4.73 18.97
C LYS A 111 2.31 -4.15 17.60
N LEU A 112 2.13 -4.91 16.54
CA LEU A 112 2.20 -4.44 15.17
C LEU A 112 0.96 -3.59 14.89
N PHE A 113 1.13 -2.34 14.43
CA PHE A 113 0.00 -1.45 14.16
C PHE A 113 -0.08 -0.95 12.73
N GLY A 114 0.94 -1.18 11.92
CA GLY A 114 0.96 -0.75 10.54
C GLY A 114 1.90 -1.57 9.67
N ALA A 115 1.59 -1.65 8.40
CA ALA A 115 2.40 -2.25 7.35
C ALA A 115 2.41 -1.33 6.13
N ASP A 116 3.61 -0.83 5.78
CA ASP A 116 3.83 0.01 4.60
C ASP A 116 4.53 -0.83 3.55
N PHE A 117 3.97 -0.84 2.35
CA PHE A 117 4.47 -1.59 1.20
C PHE A 117 5.09 -0.64 0.19
N LEU A 118 6.22 -1.03 -0.37
CA LEU A 118 6.84 -0.40 -1.52
C LEU A 118 7.26 -1.51 -2.49
N SER A 119 6.83 -1.42 -3.75
CA SER A 119 7.13 -2.43 -4.77
C SER A 119 7.60 -1.77 -6.06
N SER A 120 8.57 -2.38 -6.74
CA SER A 120 8.93 -2.03 -8.11
C SER A 120 7.95 -2.63 -9.12
N SER A 121 8.02 -2.17 -10.37
CA SER A 121 7.26 -2.74 -11.50
C SER A 121 7.67 -4.19 -11.83
N ARG A 122 8.77 -4.67 -11.28
CA ARG A 122 9.33 -6.02 -11.47
C ARG A 122 9.11 -6.97 -10.29
N GLY A 123 8.37 -6.52 -9.27
CA GLY A 123 8.01 -7.35 -8.10
C GLY A 123 9.03 -7.38 -6.98
N GLU A 124 10.05 -6.51 -6.99
CA GLU A 124 10.90 -6.32 -5.81
C GLU A 124 10.08 -5.58 -4.75
N ILE A 125 10.01 -6.11 -3.52
CA ILE A 125 9.14 -5.55 -2.48
C ILE A 125 9.91 -5.33 -1.18
N VAL A 126 9.71 -4.14 -0.60
CA VAL A 126 10.09 -3.81 0.78
C VAL A 126 8.82 -3.59 1.61
N VAL A 127 8.72 -4.23 2.76
CA VAL A 127 7.63 -4.04 3.72
C VAL A 127 8.18 -3.43 5.00
N SER A 128 7.68 -2.26 5.39
CA SER A 128 7.96 -1.68 6.70
C SER A 128 6.87 -2.09 7.69
N LEU A 129 7.24 -2.81 8.74
CA LEU A 129 6.36 -3.21 9.84
C LEU A 129 6.53 -2.24 11.01
N LEU A 130 5.43 -1.61 11.46
CA LEU A 130 5.42 -0.51 12.41
C LEU A 130 4.91 -0.97 13.78
N TYR A 131 5.70 -0.73 14.85
CA TYR A 131 5.45 -1.30 16.18
C TYR A 131 5.34 -0.27 17.30
N HIS A 132 4.48 -0.58 18.26
CA HIS A 132 4.43 0.05 19.58
C HIS A 132 5.23 -0.70 20.66
N ARG A 133 6.29 -1.38 20.27
CA ARG A 133 7.22 -2.07 21.18
C ARG A 133 8.65 -1.99 20.69
N ARG A 134 9.61 -2.26 21.57
CA ARG A 134 11.00 -2.48 21.15
C ARG A 134 11.12 -3.80 20.38
N LEU A 135 11.95 -3.81 19.35
CA LEU A 135 12.29 -4.98 18.54
C LEU A 135 13.58 -5.61 19.09
N ASP A 136 13.56 -6.90 19.26
CA ASP A 136 14.62 -7.73 19.86
C ASP A 136 15.20 -8.74 18.84
N GLU A 137 16.10 -9.62 19.28
CA GLU A 137 16.69 -10.63 18.40
C GLU A 137 15.65 -11.67 17.94
N GLU A 138 14.69 -12.06 18.79
CA GLU A 138 13.60 -12.95 18.37
C GLU A 138 12.81 -12.37 17.20
N TRP A 139 12.47 -11.06 17.28
CA TRP A 139 11.82 -10.37 16.17
C TRP A 139 12.67 -10.45 14.89
N LYS A 140 13.98 -10.23 15.02
CA LYS A 140 14.89 -10.22 13.88
C LYS A 140 15.00 -11.60 13.22
N GLU A 141 15.06 -12.67 14.00
CA GLU A 141 15.08 -14.04 13.51
C GLU A 141 13.77 -14.37 12.75
N LEU A 142 12.61 -14.07 13.33
CA LEU A 142 11.31 -14.27 12.70
C LEU A 142 11.16 -13.45 11.43
N ALA A 143 11.57 -12.18 11.44
CA ALA A 143 11.53 -11.31 10.27
C ALA A 143 12.44 -11.83 9.15
N THR A 144 13.61 -12.35 9.49
CA THR A 144 14.55 -12.94 8.52
C THR A 144 13.95 -14.17 7.85
N GLN A 145 13.32 -15.05 8.64
CA GLN A 145 12.66 -16.24 8.10
C GLN A 145 11.51 -15.87 7.17
N ILE A 146 10.64 -14.93 7.59
CA ILE A 146 9.48 -14.48 6.79
C ILE A 146 9.96 -13.78 5.50
N ALA A 147 10.99 -12.94 5.58
CA ALA A 147 11.57 -12.28 4.42
C ALA A 147 12.05 -13.29 3.38
N LYS A 148 12.73 -14.34 3.83
CA LYS A 148 13.20 -15.44 2.98
C LYS A 148 12.06 -16.25 2.37
N ASP A 149 11.05 -16.63 3.18
CA ASP A 149 9.93 -17.48 2.74
C ASP A 149 9.03 -16.76 1.73
N LEU A 150 8.87 -15.44 1.87
CA LEU A 150 8.05 -14.63 0.99
C LEU A 150 8.83 -13.95 -0.16
N GLY A 151 10.16 -14.03 -0.16
CA GLY A 151 11.00 -13.39 -1.18
C GLY A 151 10.94 -11.85 -1.15
N ILE A 152 10.91 -11.26 0.05
CA ILE A 152 10.76 -9.81 0.26
C ILE A 152 11.84 -9.27 1.19
N TYR A 153 11.96 -7.94 1.25
CA TYR A 153 12.73 -7.25 2.28
C TYR A 153 11.82 -6.71 3.37
N ILE A 154 12.29 -6.72 4.63
CA ILE A 154 11.51 -6.27 5.77
C ILE A 154 12.27 -5.19 6.54
N ILE A 155 11.57 -4.11 6.89
CA ILE A 155 12.05 -3.08 7.80
C ILE A 155 11.19 -3.10 9.05
N GLY A 156 11.78 -3.37 10.21
CA GLY A 156 11.12 -3.15 11.49
C GLY A 156 11.30 -1.72 11.97
N ARG A 157 10.21 -1.02 12.24
CA ARG A 157 10.23 0.34 12.78
C ARG A 157 9.55 0.41 14.13
N SER A 158 10.22 1.01 15.09
CA SER A 158 9.71 1.32 16.41
C SER A 158 10.29 2.66 16.87
N ARG A 159 9.87 3.17 18.03
CA ARG A 159 10.40 4.45 18.56
C ARG A 159 11.93 4.42 18.64
N LYS A 160 12.60 5.30 17.86
CA LYS A 160 14.06 5.41 17.77
C LYS A 160 14.78 4.11 17.32
N GLN A 161 14.08 3.20 16.63
CA GLN A 161 14.65 1.93 16.19
C GLN A 161 14.26 1.65 14.74
N LYS A 162 15.25 1.26 13.92
CA LYS A 162 15.08 0.76 12.56
C LYS A 162 15.97 -0.47 12.41
N ILE A 163 15.37 -1.61 12.10
CA ILE A 163 16.08 -2.86 11.78
C ILE A 163 15.76 -3.20 10.33
N VAL A 164 16.78 -3.44 9.52
CA VAL A 164 16.64 -3.79 8.10
C VAL A 164 17.02 -5.25 7.90
N ILE A 165 16.11 -6.02 7.28
CA ILE A 165 16.34 -7.40 6.83
C ILE A 165 16.43 -7.37 5.31
N GLY A 166 17.63 -7.61 4.78
CA GLY A 166 17.94 -7.44 3.37
C GLY A 166 18.30 -6.00 3.04
N GLN A 167 17.45 -5.32 2.26
CA GLN A 167 17.64 -3.91 1.86
C GLN A 167 16.43 -3.04 2.21
N ASP A 168 16.61 -1.73 2.21
CA ASP A 168 15.58 -0.74 2.56
C ASP A 168 15.15 0.15 1.38
N TYR A 169 15.44 -0.30 0.18
CA TYR A 169 15.07 0.32 -1.09
C TYR A 169 14.60 -0.73 -2.10
N ILE A 170 13.98 -0.29 -3.17
CA ILE A 170 13.69 -1.09 -4.37
C ILE A 170 14.45 -0.49 -5.56
N THR A 171 14.70 -1.32 -6.59
CA THR A 171 15.26 -0.87 -7.85
C THR A 171 14.18 -0.83 -8.92
N GLU A 172 14.04 0.32 -9.60
CA GLU A 172 13.15 0.49 -10.73
C GLU A 172 13.96 0.73 -12.00
N ASN A 173 13.64 0.01 -13.08
CA ASN A 173 14.27 0.19 -14.40
C ASN A 173 13.29 0.94 -15.30
N LEU A 174 13.63 2.16 -15.63
CA LEU A 174 12.84 3.01 -16.52
C LEU A 174 13.53 3.12 -17.89
N THR A 175 12.74 2.98 -18.95
CA THR A 175 13.18 3.33 -20.30
C THR A 175 12.74 4.76 -20.59
N ILE A 176 13.70 5.63 -20.86
CA ILE A 176 13.46 7.02 -21.28
C ILE A 176 13.54 7.04 -22.80
N ASN A 177 12.43 7.36 -23.47
CA ASN A 177 12.34 7.54 -24.93
C ASN A 177 12.48 9.01 -25.29
#